data_37402f1ae8f580acaf2b7abdc6f00156
#
_entry.id   37402f1ae8f580acaf2b7abdc6f00156
#
_cell.length_a   1.000
_cell.length_b   1.000
_cell.length_c   1.000
_cell.angle_alpha   90.00
_cell.angle_beta   90.00
_cell.angle_gamma   90.00
#
_symmetry.space_group_name_H-M   'P 1'
#
loop_
_entity.id
_entity.type
_entity.pdbx_description
1 polymer ?
#
loop_
_entity_poly.entity_id
_entity_poly.type
_entity_poly.pdbx_seq_one_letter_code
_entity_poly.pdbx_strand_id
1 'polypeptide(L)'
;GNRFMVGDVKQSIYRFRLAMPQIFMAKNDSYTPYNRLHPAFPASITLDKNFRSRAGVCAYVNQVFSLFMTRRVGELDYTQSEYLNPFDSTPPDSVPHAALHILDAATGKDHVMDEPMAVARLIAEKVQSGETVQDGDSRRPLRYGDFAILMRSMRAHAGDYAQALQDLHIPVVCDNATGLFENGEIRLLLSYLQVIDNPMQDIPLLAVLSSPIYGATADELAEIKLTAGHGRFYSAVFHPDNSCRPCCAALQKDLSFYKK
;
A
#
# COMPACT_ATOMS: atom_id res chain seq x y z
N GLY A 1 -1.47 -0.94 42.89
CA GLY A 1 -1.43 0.27 42.06
C GLY A 1 -2.63 0.31 41.14
N ASN A 2 -3.17 1.48 40.83
CA ASN A 2 -4.29 1.67 39.95
C ASN A 2 -3.81 1.41 38.51
N ARG A 3 -4.39 0.38 37.85
CA ARG A 3 -4.11 0.05 36.46
C ARG A 3 -5.41 0.17 35.68
N PHE A 4 -5.34 0.86 34.56
CA PHE A 4 -6.43 1.00 33.59
C PHE A 4 -5.93 0.52 32.24
N MET A 5 -6.71 -0.31 31.54
CA MET A 5 -6.36 -0.85 30.25
C MET A 5 -7.58 -0.76 29.35
N VAL A 6 -7.34 -0.37 28.11
CA VAL A 6 -8.35 -0.36 27.03
C VAL A 6 -7.78 -1.12 25.85
N GLY A 7 -8.57 -1.93 25.19
CA GLY A 7 -8.14 -2.68 24.02
C GLY A 7 -9.33 -3.37 23.35
N ASP A 8 -9.10 -3.80 22.13
CA ASP A 8 -9.99 -4.65 21.36
C ASP A 8 -9.17 -5.78 20.73
N VAL A 9 -9.40 -7.00 21.18
CA VAL A 9 -8.67 -8.20 20.71
C VAL A 9 -8.92 -8.41 19.22
N LYS A 10 -10.10 -8.09 18.70
CA LYS A 10 -10.47 -8.20 17.28
C LYS A 10 -9.58 -7.34 16.37
N GLN A 11 -8.97 -6.28 16.92
CA GLN A 11 -8.09 -5.37 16.21
C GLN A 11 -6.60 -5.66 16.43
N SER A 12 -6.26 -6.85 16.91
CA SER A 12 -4.87 -7.28 17.17
C SER A 12 -4.11 -7.62 15.89
N ILE A 13 -4.05 -6.67 14.94
CA ILE A 13 -3.38 -6.83 13.65
C ILE A 13 -1.84 -6.85 13.76
N TYR A 14 -1.27 -6.42 14.88
CA TYR A 14 0.18 -6.36 15.12
C TYR A 14 0.76 -7.58 15.82
N ARG A 15 0.09 -8.72 15.76
CA ARG A 15 0.61 -9.97 16.35
C ARG A 15 2.00 -10.32 15.84
N PHE A 16 2.29 -10.08 14.57
CA PHE A 16 3.62 -10.27 13.98
C PHE A 16 4.72 -9.38 14.61
N ARG A 17 4.34 -8.38 15.40
CA ARG A 17 5.24 -7.54 16.21
C ARG A 17 5.25 -7.94 17.69
N LEU A 18 4.99 -9.22 17.99
CA LEU A 18 4.96 -9.79 19.35
C LEU A 18 3.85 -9.20 20.25
N ALA A 19 2.77 -8.68 19.68
CA ALA A 19 1.59 -8.36 20.46
C ALA A 19 0.98 -9.64 21.03
N MET A 20 0.70 -9.64 22.33
CA MET A 20 0.16 -10.80 23.06
C MET A 20 -1.26 -10.50 23.54
N PRO A 21 -2.29 -10.69 22.71
CA PRO A 21 -3.68 -10.43 23.08
C PRO A 21 -4.15 -11.32 24.23
N GLN A 22 -3.55 -12.49 24.43
CA GLN A 22 -3.87 -13.43 25.50
C GLN A 22 -3.73 -12.81 26.90
N ILE A 23 -2.79 -11.86 27.10
CA ILE A 23 -2.64 -11.15 28.37
C ILE A 23 -3.86 -10.30 28.68
N PHE A 24 -4.41 -9.63 27.66
CA PHE A 24 -5.63 -8.83 27.80
C PHE A 24 -6.85 -9.72 28.03
N MET A 25 -6.97 -10.81 27.25
CA MET A 25 -8.06 -11.78 27.38
C MET A 25 -8.09 -12.41 28.78
N ALA A 26 -6.95 -12.91 29.28
CA ALA A 26 -6.87 -13.50 30.62
C ALA A 26 -7.30 -12.52 31.72
N LYS A 27 -7.03 -11.23 31.56
CA LYS A 27 -7.52 -10.21 32.50
C LYS A 27 -9.01 -9.96 32.36
N ASN A 28 -9.52 -9.86 31.14
CA ASN A 28 -10.94 -9.71 30.88
C ASN A 28 -11.74 -10.88 31.47
N ASP A 29 -11.25 -12.12 31.30
CA ASP A 29 -11.89 -13.33 31.82
C ASP A 29 -11.85 -13.42 33.36
N SER A 30 -10.83 -12.82 33.98
CA SER A 30 -10.64 -12.84 35.45
C SER A 30 -11.34 -11.69 36.17
N TYR A 31 -11.73 -10.63 35.45
CA TYR A 31 -12.34 -9.45 36.02
C TYR A 31 -13.88 -9.59 36.03
N THR A 32 -14.50 -9.10 37.08
CA THR A 32 -15.96 -9.08 37.16
C THR A 32 -16.56 -7.93 36.34
N PRO A 33 -17.69 -8.11 35.65
CA PRO A 33 -18.38 -7.01 35.01
C PRO A 33 -18.68 -5.89 36.01
N TYR A 34 -18.34 -4.65 35.62
CA TYR A 34 -18.55 -3.50 36.49
C TYR A 34 -20.05 -3.28 36.80
N ASN A 35 -20.38 -3.22 38.07
CA ASN A 35 -21.70 -2.86 38.52
C ASN A 35 -21.65 -1.53 39.27
N ARG A 36 -22.40 -0.53 38.78
CA ARG A 36 -22.44 0.79 39.40
C ARG A 36 -23.03 0.83 40.80
N LEU A 37 -23.96 -0.08 41.10
CA LEU A 37 -24.62 -0.14 42.42
C LEU A 37 -23.75 -0.85 43.45
N HIS A 38 -22.94 -1.80 43.01
CA HIS A 38 -22.06 -2.60 43.87
C HIS A 38 -20.66 -2.66 43.20
N PRO A 39 -19.89 -1.58 43.27
CA PRO A 39 -18.58 -1.55 42.61
C PRO A 39 -17.59 -2.49 43.27
N ALA A 40 -17.12 -3.48 42.52
CA ALA A 40 -16.10 -4.40 42.91
C ALA A 40 -14.90 -4.30 41.93
N PHE A 41 -13.69 -4.44 42.42
CA PHE A 41 -12.48 -4.37 41.61
C PHE A 41 -11.59 -5.61 41.87
N PRO A 42 -10.91 -6.11 40.85
CA PRO A 42 -10.81 -5.57 39.48
C PRO A 42 -12.10 -5.78 38.67
N ALA A 43 -12.45 -4.82 37.80
CA ALA A 43 -13.67 -4.84 37.02
C ALA A 43 -13.39 -4.66 35.52
N SER A 44 -14.26 -5.24 34.68
CA SER A 44 -14.30 -5.03 33.23
C SER A 44 -15.52 -4.23 32.83
N ILE A 45 -15.34 -3.37 31.80
CA ILE A 45 -16.42 -2.61 31.16
C ILE A 45 -16.36 -2.88 29.66
N THR A 46 -17.44 -3.41 29.11
CA THR A 46 -17.57 -3.64 27.68
C THR A 46 -18.09 -2.38 26.99
N LEU A 47 -17.36 -1.93 25.96
CA LEU A 47 -17.78 -0.84 25.07
C LEU A 47 -18.31 -1.47 23.79
N ASP A 48 -19.62 -1.66 23.70
CA ASP A 48 -20.27 -2.42 22.64
C ASP A 48 -20.83 -1.54 21.50
N LYS A 49 -20.90 -0.22 21.69
CA LYS A 49 -21.51 0.69 20.70
C LYS A 49 -20.49 1.17 19.66
N ASN A 50 -20.84 0.97 18.38
CA ASN A 50 -20.10 1.49 17.26
C ASN A 50 -20.73 2.82 16.79
N PHE A 51 -19.96 3.91 16.94
CA PHE A 51 -20.38 5.26 16.57
C PHE A 51 -19.90 5.66 15.17
N ARG A 52 -19.12 4.80 14.50
CA ARG A 52 -18.47 5.10 13.23
C ARG A 52 -19.23 4.58 12.02
N SER A 53 -19.72 3.33 12.14
CA SER A 53 -20.24 2.59 10.99
C SER A 53 -21.75 2.51 11.04
N ARG A 54 -22.38 2.53 9.86
CA ARG A 54 -23.83 2.35 9.73
C ARG A 54 -24.24 0.92 10.07
N ALA A 55 -25.52 0.74 10.40
CA ALA A 55 -26.09 -0.55 10.81
C ALA A 55 -25.83 -1.66 9.78
N GLY A 56 -25.99 -1.37 8.48
CA GLY A 56 -25.74 -2.35 7.42
C GLY A 56 -24.29 -2.80 7.33
N VAL A 57 -23.32 -1.91 7.56
CA VAL A 57 -21.89 -2.26 7.61
C VAL A 57 -21.61 -3.14 8.84
N CYS A 58 -22.13 -2.77 10.01
CA CYS A 58 -21.97 -3.58 11.22
C CYS A 58 -22.59 -4.98 11.04
N ALA A 59 -23.78 -5.08 10.44
CA ALA A 59 -24.44 -6.35 10.17
C ALA A 59 -23.62 -7.24 9.24
N TYR A 60 -23.06 -6.68 8.15
CA TYR A 60 -22.21 -7.41 7.23
C TYR A 60 -20.92 -7.91 7.91
N VAL A 61 -20.27 -7.05 8.68
CA VAL A 61 -19.06 -7.42 9.44
C VAL A 61 -19.40 -8.55 10.43
N ASN A 62 -20.48 -8.41 11.20
CA ASN A 62 -20.89 -9.45 12.14
C ASN A 62 -21.17 -10.79 11.43
N GLN A 63 -21.83 -10.76 10.28
CA GLN A 63 -22.09 -11.96 9.48
C GLN A 63 -20.78 -12.64 9.02
N VAL A 64 -19.86 -11.87 8.45
CA VAL A 64 -18.58 -12.42 7.96
C VAL A 64 -17.74 -12.98 9.10
N PHE A 65 -17.59 -12.23 10.20
CA PHE A 65 -16.76 -12.67 11.32
C PHE A 65 -17.37 -13.84 12.09
N SER A 66 -18.69 -13.95 12.18
CA SER A 66 -19.35 -15.13 12.80
C SER A 66 -19.06 -16.44 12.05
N LEU A 67 -18.74 -16.36 10.74
CA LEU A 67 -18.39 -17.53 9.93
C LEU A 67 -16.93 -17.94 10.07
N PHE A 68 -16.01 -16.98 10.21
CA PHE A 68 -14.59 -17.23 10.10
C PHE A 68 -13.79 -17.05 11.38
N MET A 69 -14.23 -16.16 12.30
CA MET A 69 -13.47 -15.85 13.50
C MET A 69 -13.79 -16.83 14.62
N THR A 70 -12.93 -17.80 14.79
CA THR A 70 -12.97 -18.79 15.86
C THR A 70 -11.68 -18.70 16.67
N ARG A 71 -11.63 -19.31 17.87
CA ARG A 71 -10.40 -19.38 18.68
C ARG A 71 -9.20 -19.92 17.91
N ARG A 72 -9.42 -20.80 16.95
CA ARG A 72 -8.36 -21.38 16.11
C ARG A 72 -7.79 -20.38 15.12
N VAL A 73 -8.62 -19.48 14.57
CA VAL A 73 -8.24 -18.54 13.51
C VAL A 73 -7.98 -17.14 14.03
N GLY A 74 -8.88 -16.66 14.92
CA GLY A 74 -8.87 -15.30 15.45
C GLY A 74 -8.61 -15.19 16.95
N GLU A 75 -8.23 -16.29 17.63
CA GLU A 75 -7.97 -16.38 19.07
C GLU A 75 -9.18 -16.18 19.99
N LEU A 76 -10.30 -15.74 19.44
CA LEU A 76 -11.57 -15.64 20.13
C LEU A 76 -12.71 -16.22 19.27
N ASP A 77 -13.77 -16.65 19.90
CA ASP A 77 -15.00 -17.04 19.22
C ASP A 77 -15.90 -15.80 19.07
N TYR A 78 -16.23 -15.46 17.82
CA TYR A 78 -17.03 -14.28 17.52
C TYR A 78 -18.52 -14.57 17.79
N THR A 79 -18.93 -14.32 19.01
CA THR A 79 -20.30 -14.52 19.47
C THR A 79 -21.04 -13.18 19.58
N GLN A 80 -22.30 -13.21 19.99
CA GLN A 80 -23.10 -11.99 20.13
C GLN A 80 -22.51 -10.96 21.10
N SER A 81 -21.70 -11.40 22.08
CA SER A 81 -20.96 -10.49 22.97
C SER A 81 -19.89 -9.66 22.25
N GLU A 82 -19.42 -10.13 21.09
CA GLU A 82 -18.39 -9.49 20.29
C GLU A 82 -18.94 -8.66 19.12
N TYR A 83 -20.27 -8.71 18.92
CA TYR A 83 -20.90 -8.03 17.78
C TYR A 83 -20.72 -6.52 17.84
N LEU A 84 -20.53 -5.94 16.67
CA LEU A 84 -20.58 -4.50 16.48
C LEU A 84 -22.05 -4.05 16.55
N ASN A 85 -22.41 -3.31 17.59
CA ASN A 85 -23.75 -2.76 17.77
C ASN A 85 -23.75 -1.31 17.27
N PRO A 86 -24.46 -0.96 16.20
CA PRO A 86 -24.50 0.42 15.71
C PRO A 86 -25.15 1.33 16.75
N PHE A 87 -24.62 2.53 16.92
CA PHE A 87 -25.25 3.56 17.77
C PHE A 87 -26.48 4.14 17.08
N ASP A 88 -26.38 4.34 15.77
CA ASP A 88 -27.44 4.92 14.97
C ASP A 88 -28.47 3.84 14.61
N SER A 89 -29.71 4.07 15.02
CA SER A 89 -30.87 3.24 14.68
C SER A 89 -31.58 3.70 13.40
N THR A 90 -30.93 4.50 12.56
CA THR A 90 -31.49 4.92 11.28
C THR A 90 -31.94 3.68 10.51
N PRO A 91 -33.18 3.62 10.03
CA PRO A 91 -33.69 2.50 9.26
C PRO A 91 -32.73 2.17 8.10
N PRO A 92 -32.54 0.89 7.76
CA PRO A 92 -31.68 0.54 6.64
C PRO A 92 -32.22 1.23 5.38
N ASP A 93 -31.38 2.05 4.78
CA ASP A 93 -31.66 2.60 3.46
C ASP A 93 -31.89 1.43 2.49
N SER A 94 -32.64 1.66 1.41
CA SER A 94 -32.84 0.67 0.35
C SER A 94 -31.54 0.34 -0.42
N VAL A 95 -30.46 1.05 -0.14
CA VAL A 95 -29.14 0.89 -0.78
C VAL A 95 -28.29 -0.07 0.03
N PRO A 96 -27.68 -1.10 -0.58
CA PRO A 96 -26.76 -1.99 0.11
C PRO A 96 -25.56 -1.22 0.67
N HIS A 97 -25.27 -1.39 1.96
CA HIS A 97 -24.10 -0.77 2.61
C HIS A 97 -22.83 -1.60 2.47
N ALA A 98 -22.93 -2.81 1.95
CA ALA A 98 -21.82 -3.69 1.65
C ALA A 98 -22.13 -4.46 0.37
N ALA A 99 -21.13 -4.65 -0.48
CA ALA A 99 -21.23 -5.43 -1.71
C ALA A 99 -19.99 -6.32 -1.85
N LEU A 100 -20.19 -7.54 -2.35
CA LEU A 100 -19.13 -8.44 -2.72
C LEU A 100 -19.04 -8.48 -4.25
N HIS A 101 -17.91 -8.06 -4.79
CA HIS A 101 -17.60 -8.14 -6.21
C HIS A 101 -16.68 -9.35 -6.44
N ILE A 102 -17.09 -10.24 -7.33
CA ILE A 102 -16.30 -11.43 -7.70
C ILE A 102 -15.83 -11.22 -9.13
N LEU A 103 -14.52 -11.20 -9.32
CA LEU A 103 -13.88 -11.11 -10.63
C LEU A 103 -13.43 -12.50 -11.07
N ASP A 104 -13.84 -12.93 -12.26
CA ASP A 104 -13.39 -14.19 -12.83
C ASP A 104 -12.09 -13.97 -13.62
N ALA A 105 -10.99 -14.49 -13.08
CA ALA A 105 -9.67 -14.45 -13.72
C ALA A 105 -9.49 -15.51 -14.82
N ALA A 106 -10.46 -16.42 -15.03
CA ALA A 106 -10.29 -17.59 -15.89
C ALA A 106 -10.71 -17.36 -17.36
N THR A 107 -11.34 -16.26 -17.68
CA THR A 107 -11.84 -15.99 -19.04
C THR A 107 -10.80 -15.28 -19.91
N GLY A 108 -9.92 -16.06 -20.54
CA GLY A 108 -9.26 -15.78 -21.81
C GLY A 108 -8.35 -14.55 -21.89
N LYS A 109 -7.32 -14.67 -22.68
CA LYS A 109 -6.17 -13.74 -22.82
C LYS A 109 -6.49 -12.28 -23.23
N ASP A 110 -7.75 -11.92 -23.53
CA ASP A 110 -8.05 -10.63 -24.14
C ASP A 110 -8.93 -9.68 -23.31
N HIS A 111 -9.53 -10.09 -22.18
CA HIS A 111 -10.40 -9.24 -21.37
C HIS A 111 -10.38 -9.58 -19.86
N VAL A 112 -9.24 -9.90 -19.30
CA VAL A 112 -9.12 -9.94 -17.84
C VAL A 112 -9.24 -8.50 -17.34
N MET A 113 -10.40 -8.15 -16.80
CA MET A 113 -10.51 -6.91 -16.06
C MET A 113 -9.63 -7.03 -14.83
N ASP A 114 -8.50 -6.37 -14.85
CA ASP A 114 -7.58 -6.32 -13.72
C ASP A 114 -8.31 -5.74 -12.50
N GLU A 115 -8.15 -6.37 -11.34
CA GLU A 115 -8.80 -5.94 -10.10
C GLU A 115 -8.60 -4.44 -9.81
N PRO A 116 -7.40 -3.85 -9.93
CA PRO A 116 -7.18 -2.42 -9.80
C PRO A 116 -8.06 -1.57 -10.72
N MET A 117 -8.17 -1.94 -11.99
CA MET A 117 -8.99 -1.21 -12.95
C MET A 117 -10.49 -1.37 -12.66
N ALA A 118 -10.93 -2.54 -12.19
CA ALA A 118 -12.32 -2.76 -11.78
C ALA A 118 -12.70 -1.85 -10.60
N VAL A 119 -11.82 -1.74 -9.61
CA VAL A 119 -12.01 -0.85 -8.45
C VAL A 119 -12.03 0.62 -8.88
N ALA A 120 -11.11 1.03 -9.75
CA ALA A 120 -11.06 2.40 -10.26
C ALA A 120 -12.34 2.79 -11.01
N ARG A 121 -12.88 1.90 -11.85
CA ARG A 121 -14.16 2.10 -12.54
C ARG A 121 -15.33 2.19 -11.57
N LEU A 122 -15.40 1.31 -10.58
CA LEU A 122 -16.45 1.33 -9.56
C LEU A 122 -16.48 2.67 -8.80
N ILE A 123 -15.31 3.21 -8.44
CA ILE A 123 -15.19 4.51 -7.79
C ILE A 123 -15.67 5.63 -8.73
N ALA A 124 -15.24 5.60 -9.99
CA ALA A 124 -15.66 6.59 -10.98
C ALA A 124 -17.19 6.58 -11.17
N GLU A 125 -17.79 5.40 -11.35
CA GLU A 125 -19.23 5.22 -11.50
C GLU A 125 -20.01 5.76 -10.31
N LYS A 126 -19.56 5.47 -9.08
CA LYS A 126 -20.22 5.96 -7.86
C LYS A 126 -20.18 7.48 -7.73
N VAL A 127 -19.09 8.12 -8.09
CA VAL A 127 -18.99 9.59 -8.08
C VAL A 127 -19.87 10.19 -9.18
N GLN A 128 -19.88 9.58 -10.37
CA GLN A 128 -20.67 10.06 -11.52
C GLN A 128 -22.19 9.83 -11.36
N SER A 129 -22.59 8.80 -10.59
CA SER A 129 -24.02 8.50 -10.35
C SER A 129 -24.72 9.56 -9.51
N GLY A 130 -23.99 10.50 -8.90
CA GLY A 130 -24.56 11.52 -8.03
C GLY A 130 -24.96 11.00 -6.64
N GLU A 131 -24.46 9.83 -6.25
CA GLU A 131 -24.65 9.31 -4.88
C GLU A 131 -24.22 10.37 -3.86
N THR A 132 -24.87 10.36 -2.69
CA THR A 132 -24.61 11.34 -1.64
C THR A 132 -24.11 10.64 -0.37
N VAL A 133 -23.25 11.33 0.35
CA VAL A 133 -22.74 10.92 1.67
C VAL A 133 -23.23 11.87 2.76
N GLN A 134 -23.45 11.34 3.95
CA GLN A 134 -23.75 12.15 5.14
C GLN A 134 -22.49 12.90 5.57
N ASP A 135 -22.61 14.21 5.77
CA ASP A 135 -21.51 15.08 6.23
C ASP A 135 -22.06 15.97 7.36
N GLY A 136 -21.84 15.55 8.60
CA GLY A 136 -22.52 16.11 9.76
C GLY A 136 -24.04 15.95 9.64
N ASP A 137 -24.76 17.06 9.77
CA ASP A 137 -26.23 17.09 9.68
C ASP A 137 -26.77 17.25 8.24
N SER A 138 -25.89 17.36 7.25
CA SER A 138 -26.24 17.55 5.84
C SER A 138 -25.81 16.39 4.96
N ARG A 139 -26.36 16.33 3.74
CA ARG A 139 -25.90 15.40 2.70
C ARG A 139 -25.21 16.17 1.60
N ARG A 140 -24.10 15.64 1.10
CA ARG A 140 -23.40 16.19 -0.05
C ARG A 140 -23.07 15.11 -1.08
N PRO A 141 -22.83 15.48 -2.34
CA PRO A 141 -22.35 14.54 -3.35
C PRO A 141 -21.05 13.86 -2.94
N LEU A 142 -20.90 12.59 -3.33
CA LEU A 142 -19.65 11.84 -3.18
C LEU A 142 -18.50 12.53 -3.91
N ARG A 143 -17.31 12.47 -3.30
CA ARG A 143 -16.05 12.96 -3.86
C ARG A 143 -15.03 11.84 -3.84
N TYR A 144 -14.02 11.90 -4.69
CA TYR A 144 -12.94 10.90 -4.71
C TYR A 144 -12.24 10.74 -3.36
N GLY A 145 -12.12 11.82 -2.58
CA GLY A 145 -11.54 11.77 -1.23
C GLY A 145 -12.38 11.05 -0.17
N ASP A 146 -13.61 10.62 -0.49
CA ASP A 146 -14.44 9.84 0.42
C ASP A 146 -14.16 8.33 0.35
N PHE A 147 -13.33 7.89 -0.60
CA PHE A 147 -12.98 6.49 -0.78
C PHE A 147 -11.63 6.15 -0.16
N ALA A 148 -11.55 4.98 0.41
CA ALA A 148 -10.29 4.40 0.88
C ALA A 148 -10.19 2.95 0.40
N ILE A 149 -9.03 2.59 -0.17
CA ILE A 149 -8.71 1.23 -0.59
C ILE A 149 -7.82 0.62 0.48
N LEU A 150 -8.30 -0.43 1.12
CA LEU A 150 -7.55 -1.16 2.14
C LEU A 150 -7.05 -2.47 1.57
N MET A 151 -5.76 -2.74 1.73
CA MET A 151 -5.15 -3.97 1.23
C MET A 151 -4.17 -4.55 2.25
N ARG A 152 -3.95 -5.85 2.17
CA ARG A 152 -3.06 -6.55 3.10
C ARG A 152 -1.59 -6.17 2.90
N SER A 153 -1.16 -5.93 1.66
CA SER A 153 0.22 -5.59 1.30
C SER A 153 0.25 -4.38 0.39
N MET A 154 0.54 -3.22 0.97
CA MET A 154 0.72 -1.97 0.22
C MET A 154 1.92 -2.07 -0.74
N ARG A 155 3.05 -2.63 -0.29
CA ARG A 155 4.28 -2.68 -1.10
C ARG A 155 4.13 -3.45 -2.41
N ALA A 156 3.31 -4.52 -2.39
CA ALA A 156 3.17 -5.39 -3.55
C ALA A 156 2.18 -4.85 -4.60
N HIS A 157 1.14 -4.14 -4.17
CA HIS A 157 -0.02 -3.89 -5.03
C HIS A 157 -0.44 -2.43 -5.14
N ALA A 158 0.00 -1.55 -4.23
CA ALA A 158 -0.46 -0.16 -4.22
C ALA A 158 -0.12 0.59 -5.52
N GLY A 159 1.00 0.24 -6.18
CA GLY A 159 1.40 0.81 -7.46
C GLY A 159 0.38 0.55 -8.57
N ASP A 160 -0.12 -0.68 -8.66
CA ASP A 160 -1.08 -1.09 -9.70
C ASP A 160 -2.41 -0.34 -9.53
N TYR A 161 -2.88 -0.21 -8.27
CA TYR A 161 -4.09 0.57 -7.96
C TYR A 161 -3.89 2.07 -8.22
N ALA A 162 -2.74 2.62 -7.86
CA ALA A 162 -2.45 4.02 -8.13
C ALA A 162 -2.42 4.31 -9.62
N GLN A 163 -1.81 3.42 -10.42
CA GLN A 163 -1.78 3.54 -11.88
C GLN A 163 -3.19 3.46 -12.48
N ALA A 164 -4.00 2.47 -12.09
CA ALA A 164 -5.37 2.31 -12.59
C ALA A 164 -6.26 3.52 -12.27
N LEU A 165 -6.09 4.13 -11.08
CA LEU A 165 -6.80 5.36 -10.71
C LEU A 165 -6.32 6.56 -11.54
N GLN A 166 -5.01 6.70 -11.75
CA GLN A 166 -4.44 7.76 -12.58
C GLN A 166 -4.88 7.66 -14.04
N ASP A 167 -4.97 6.45 -14.60
CA ASP A 167 -5.43 6.21 -15.97
C ASP A 167 -6.88 6.71 -16.19
N LEU A 168 -7.69 6.70 -15.13
CA LEU A 168 -9.04 7.29 -15.12
C LEU A 168 -9.08 8.73 -14.59
N HIS A 169 -7.93 9.38 -14.44
CA HIS A 169 -7.80 10.75 -13.91
C HIS A 169 -8.40 10.93 -12.50
N ILE A 170 -8.40 9.87 -11.69
CA ILE A 170 -8.85 9.91 -10.30
C ILE A 170 -7.66 10.29 -9.41
N PRO A 171 -7.75 11.39 -8.64
CA PRO A 171 -6.69 11.77 -7.73
C PRO A 171 -6.51 10.71 -6.65
N VAL A 172 -5.26 10.29 -6.43
CA VAL A 172 -4.92 9.26 -5.46
C VAL A 172 -3.80 9.74 -4.55
N VAL A 173 -3.93 9.45 -3.26
CA VAL A 173 -2.86 9.58 -2.28
C VAL A 173 -2.49 8.16 -1.84
N CYS A 174 -1.26 7.77 -2.09
CA CYS A 174 -0.74 6.47 -1.72
C CYS A 174 0.49 6.69 -0.84
N ASP A 175 0.42 6.16 0.38
CA ASP A 175 1.58 6.13 1.28
C ASP A 175 2.51 4.98 0.85
N ASN A 176 3.07 5.12 -0.35
CA ASN A 176 4.05 4.20 -0.87
C ASN A 176 5.35 4.39 -0.10
N ALA A 177 5.60 3.50 0.83
CA ALA A 177 6.89 3.35 1.47
C ALA A 177 7.94 2.67 0.54
N THR A 178 7.85 2.82 -0.78
CA THR A 178 9.01 2.67 -1.63
C THR A 178 9.92 3.82 -1.27
N GLY A 179 11.02 3.51 -0.60
CA GLY A 179 11.95 4.54 -0.17
C GLY A 179 12.35 5.39 -1.37
N LEU A 180 12.55 6.68 -1.17
CA LEU A 180 12.99 7.62 -2.21
C LEU A 180 14.11 7.02 -3.07
N PHE A 181 15.00 6.25 -2.46
CA PHE A 181 16.16 5.60 -3.10
C PHE A 181 15.82 4.36 -3.94
N GLU A 182 14.59 3.85 -3.90
CA GLU A 182 14.13 2.75 -4.75
C GLU A 182 13.52 3.24 -6.08
N ASN A 183 13.25 4.54 -6.17
CA ASN A 183 12.77 5.16 -7.39
C ASN A 183 13.86 5.12 -8.47
N GLY A 184 13.47 4.76 -9.70
CA GLY A 184 14.39 4.56 -10.83
C GLY A 184 15.21 5.79 -11.16
N GLU A 185 14.60 6.97 -11.16
CA GLU A 185 15.25 8.24 -11.44
C GLU A 185 16.26 8.60 -10.35
N ILE A 186 15.92 8.36 -9.09
CA ILE A 186 16.83 8.61 -7.96
C ILE A 186 18.01 7.64 -8.01
N ARG A 187 17.77 6.36 -8.33
CA ARG A 187 18.85 5.38 -8.52
C ARG A 187 19.78 5.75 -9.67
N LEU A 188 19.23 6.28 -10.76
CA LEU A 188 20.02 6.79 -11.87
C LEU A 188 20.90 7.97 -11.45
N LEU A 189 20.33 8.95 -10.73
CA LEU A 189 21.08 10.09 -10.19
C LEU A 189 22.20 9.64 -9.25
N LEU A 190 21.91 8.67 -8.36
CA LEU A 190 22.92 8.10 -7.48
C LEU A 190 24.02 7.40 -8.27
N SER A 191 23.67 6.64 -9.32
CA SER A 191 24.64 6.01 -10.20
C SER A 191 25.51 7.06 -10.92
N TYR A 192 24.91 8.18 -11.33
CA TYR A 192 25.63 9.28 -11.95
C TYR A 192 26.63 9.93 -10.98
N LEU A 193 26.23 10.19 -9.74
CA LEU A 193 27.13 10.69 -8.70
C LEU A 193 28.26 9.71 -8.39
N GLN A 194 27.99 8.40 -8.37
CA GLN A 194 29.02 7.36 -8.21
C GLN A 194 30.01 7.35 -9.36
N VAL A 195 29.56 7.57 -10.59
CA VAL A 195 30.46 7.67 -11.79
C VAL A 195 31.31 8.94 -11.75
N ILE A 196 30.77 10.07 -11.25
CA ILE A 196 31.56 11.29 -11.05
C ILE A 196 32.64 11.06 -10.00
N ASP A 197 32.31 10.45 -8.88
CA ASP A 197 33.27 10.16 -7.82
C ASP A 197 34.28 9.12 -8.26
N ASN A 198 33.85 7.97 -8.77
CA ASN A 198 34.70 6.89 -9.24
C ASN A 198 34.15 6.21 -10.50
N PRO A 199 34.61 6.60 -11.71
CA PRO A 199 34.12 6.03 -12.96
C PRO A 199 34.58 4.57 -13.23
N MET A 200 35.42 3.99 -12.36
CA MET A 200 35.91 2.61 -12.50
C MET A 200 34.86 1.55 -12.02
N GLN A 201 33.68 1.97 -11.63
CA GLN A 201 32.57 1.11 -11.23
C GLN A 201 31.70 0.77 -12.45
N ASP A 202 31.85 -0.45 -12.98
CA ASP A 202 31.19 -0.86 -14.23
C ASP A 202 29.66 -0.81 -14.17
N ILE A 203 29.01 -1.17 -13.05
CA ILE A 203 27.54 -1.21 -12.92
C ILE A 203 26.94 0.21 -12.98
N PRO A 204 27.36 1.18 -12.15
CA PRO A 204 26.89 2.56 -12.27
C PRO A 204 27.20 3.16 -13.65
N LEU A 205 28.36 2.87 -14.22
CA LEU A 205 28.76 3.36 -15.52
C LEU A 205 27.84 2.87 -16.63
N LEU A 206 27.50 1.58 -16.64
CA LEU A 206 26.53 1.00 -17.57
C LEU A 206 25.14 1.62 -17.38
N ALA A 207 24.67 1.76 -16.15
CA ALA A 207 23.37 2.37 -15.86
C ALA A 207 23.29 3.81 -16.39
N VAL A 208 24.33 4.58 -16.23
CA VAL A 208 24.40 5.97 -16.70
C VAL A 208 24.44 6.03 -18.23
N LEU A 209 25.27 5.24 -18.89
CA LEU A 209 25.39 5.24 -20.36
C LEU A 209 24.09 4.78 -21.05
N SER A 210 23.41 3.76 -20.48
CA SER A 210 22.12 3.26 -21.02
C SER A 210 20.94 4.16 -20.72
N SER A 211 21.12 5.17 -19.87
CA SER A 211 20.04 6.09 -19.48
C SER A 211 19.68 7.06 -20.62
N PRO A 212 18.51 7.73 -20.54
CA PRO A 212 18.13 8.78 -21.49
C PRO A 212 19.13 9.95 -21.56
N ILE A 213 20.03 10.10 -20.59
CA ILE A 213 21.05 11.16 -20.55
C ILE A 213 22.06 10.97 -21.69
N TYR A 214 22.52 9.72 -21.89
CA TYR A 214 23.52 9.40 -22.94
C TYR A 214 22.96 8.51 -24.05
N GLY A 215 21.85 7.82 -23.81
CA GLY A 215 21.07 7.11 -24.81
C GLY A 215 21.75 5.92 -25.49
N ALA A 216 22.80 5.34 -24.88
CA ALA A 216 23.50 4.21 -25.49
C ALA A 216 22.61 2.96 -25.51
N THR A 217 22.50 2.34 -26.67
CA THR A 217 21.78 1.08 -26.85
C THR A 217 22.57 -0.11 -26.30
N ALA A 218 21.88 -1.25 -26.07
CA ALA A 218 22.55 -2.47 -25.62
C ALA A 218 23.63 -2.95 -26.61
N ASP A 219 23.38 -2.82 -27.91
CA ASP A 219 24.33 -3.21 -28.95
C ASP A 219 25.55 -2.31 -28.95
N GLU A 220 25.37 -0.99 -28.81
CA GLU A 220 26.48 -0.05 -28.69
C GLU A 220 27.34 -0.31 -27.46
N LEU A 221 26.71 -0.62 -26.31
CA LEU A 221 27.43 -0.98 -25.09
C LEU A 221 28.21 -2.29 -25.24
N ALA A 222 27.67 -3.27 -25.96
CA ALA A 222 28.35 -4.52 -26.28
C ALA A 222 29.58 -4.26 -27.21
N GLU A 223 29.42 -3.45 -28.23
CA GLU A 223 30.51 -3.08 -29.11
C GLU A 223 31.62 -2.31 -28.37
N ILE A 224 31.26 -1.37 -27.51
CA ILE A 224 32.20 -0.67 -26.64
C ILE A 224 33.00 -1.67 -25.81
N LYS A 225 32.30 -2.65 -25.19
CA LYS A 225 32.94 -3.68 -24.37
C LYS A 225 33.96 -4.52 -25.14
N LEU A 226 33.68 -4.87 -26.39
CA LEU A 226 34.57 -5.69 -27.22
C LEU A 226 35.93 -5.04 -27.44
N THR A 227 36.05 -3.71 -27.44
CA THR A 227 37.32 -3.01 -27.60
C THR A 227 38.29 -3.21 -26.42
N ALA A 228 37.76 -3.48 -25.22
CA ALA A 228 38.59 -3.76 -24.05
C ALA A 228 38.93 -5.23 -23.86
N GLY A 229 38.40 -6.15 -24.68
CA GLY A 229 38.61 -7.57 -24.55
C GLY A 229 38.22 -8.07 -23.15
N HIS A 230 39.17 -8.64 -22.41
CA HIS A 230 38.98 -9.12 -21.04
C HIS A 230 39.08 -8.02 -19.97
N GLY A 231 39.35 -6.77 -20.35
CA GLY A 231 39.44 -5.62 -19.44
C GLY A 231 38.08 -5.23 -18.81
N ARG A 232 38.13 -4.30 -17.86
CA ARG A 232 36.93 -3.69 -17.27
C ARG A 232 36.19 -2.83 -18.29
N PHE A 233 34.88 -2.64 -18.12
CA PHE A 233 34.07 -1.81 -19.01
C PHE A 233 34.54 -0.34 -19.02
N TYR A 234 34.97 0.18 -17.88
CA TYR A 234 35.63 1.48 -17.78
C TYR A 234 36.77 1.65 -18.81
N SER A 235 37.66 0.65 -18.92
CA SER A 235 38.78 0.72 -19.85
C SER A 235 38.33 0.81 -21.31
N ALA A 236 37.20 0.22 -21.65
CA ALA A 236 36.58 0.31 -22.96
C ALA A 236 36.03 1.72 -23.24
N VAL A 237 35.27 2.28 -22.29
CA VAL A 237 34.68 3.62 -22.44
C VAL A 237 35.70 4.70 -22.66
N PHE A 238 36.89 4.58 -22.05
CA PHE A 238 38.00 5.55 -22.19
C PHE A 238 39.05 5.12 -23.21
N HIS A 239 38.78 4.05 -23.97
CA HIS A 239 39.68 3.63 -25.05
C HIS A 239 39.65 4.64 -26.21
N PRO A 240 40.79 4.96 -26.84
CA PRO A 240 40.86 5.91 -27.96
C PRO A 240 39.87 5.62 -29.09
N ASP A 241 39.67 4.33 -29.43
CA ASP A 241 38.78 3.90 -30.52
C ASP A 241 37.30 4.21 -30.22
N ASN A 242 36.91 4.33 -28.95
CA ASN A 242 35.55 4.67 -28.52
C ASN A 242 35.36 6.17 -28.24
N SER A 243 36.44 6.96 -28.26
CA SER A 243 36.35 8.40 -27.95
C SER A 243 35.50 9.18 -28.98
N CYS A 244 35.33 8.64 -30.20
CA CYS A 244 34.46 9.22 -31.22
C CYS A 244 32.99 8.86 -31.07
N ARG A 245 32.64 7.88 -30.23
CA ARG A 245 31.23 7.50 -29.98
C ARG A 245 30.53 8.58 -29.18
N PRO A 246 29.32 9.04 -29.60
CA PRO A 246 28.66 10.18 -28.96
C PRO A 246 28.45 10.03 -27.46
N CYS A 247 28.03 8.85 -26.99
CA CYS A 247 27.80 8.57 -25.58
C CYS A 247 29.10 8.61 -24.75
N CYS A 248 30.19 8.03 -25.25
CA CYS A 248 31.50 8.05 -24.59
C CYS A 248 32.11 9.47 -24.57
N ALA A 249 32.03 10.17 -25.67
CA ALA A 249 32.56 11.54 -25.79
C ALA A 249 31.80 12.50 -24.84
N ALA A 250 30.47 12.40 -24.80
CA ALA A 250 29.65 13.21 -23.91
C ALA A 250 29.99 12.95 -22.45
N LEU A 251 30.03 11.68 -22.03
CA LEU A 251 30.39 11.31 -20.67
C LEU A 251 31.79 11.79 -20.27
N GLN A 252 32.81 11.61 -21.15
CA GLN A 252 34.17 12.06 -20.87
C GLN A 252 34.24 13.58 -20.71
N LYS A 253 33.48 14.32 -21.51
CA LYS A 253 33.37 15.78 -21.40
C LYS A 253 32.78 16.19 -20.06
N ASP A 254 31.66 15.57 -19.65
CA ASP A 254 30.98 15.88 -18.39
C ASP A 254 31.87 15.55 -17.20
N LEU A 255 32.50 14.38 -17.18
CA LEU A 255 33.44 14.01 -16.11
C LEU A 255 34.63 14.97 -16.02
N SER A 256 35.12 15.49 -17.15
CA SER A 256 36.20 16.51 -17.17
C SER A 256 35.74 17.85 -16.59
N PHE A 257 34.47 18.18 -16.70
CA PHE A 257 33.86 19.38 -16.12
C PHE A 257 33.73 19.28 -14.60
N TYR A 258 33.22 18.15 -14.09
CA TYR A 258 32.97 17.95 -12.66
C TYR A 258 34.23 17.65 -11.84
N LYS A 259 35.36 17.30 -12.45
CA LYS A 259 36.64 17.07 -11.76
C LYS A 259 37.52 18.30 -11.65
N LYS A 260 37.05 19.47 -12.12
CA LYS A 260 37.70 20.76 -11.92
C LYS A 260 37.20 21.41 -10.64
#